data_d112ffaa2b590bff298ba79091ef8913
#
_entry.id   d112ffaa2b590bff298ba79091ef8913
#
_cell.length_a   1.000
_cell.length_b   1.000
_cell.length_c   1.000
_cell.angle_alpha   90.00
_cell.angle_beta   90.00
_cell.angle_gamma   90.00
#
_symmetry.space_group_name_H-M   'P 1'
#
loop_
_entity.id
_entity.type
_entity.pdbx_description
1 polymer ?
#
loop_
_entity_poly.entity_id
_entity_poly.type
_entity_poly.pdbx_seq_one_letter_code
_entity_poly.pdbx_strand_id
1 'polypeptide(L)'
;MTGLQDCKSREKLVVVGAGMAATRFVEELTNRAPGRYDILVIGDEPRLAYNRVLLSSVLAGELSVDDIELKPRQWWRAAGVEVLSGRKVIKINAAARRLLLDNGESVDYSKVALATGSRAARLPIEGADLPGVHVFRDVEDVDALSRLGKEMRALVIGGGLLGLEAAYGLARRGVGVTLAHVMDRLMERQLDAAGADILRRLVEEKGVRVLLNANATRISGSGRVENVEFADGQMIPADAVIFAVGIQPNAELARQAGLDVGRGVKVDDSLKTSEAGVFAIGECAEHRGVCYGLVEPAYEQGRVLAMRLAGQDASYGGSVVSTNLKVSGVRVFSAGDYLGEGDARRIVCKDPRMGIYRKLVVRDDRLVGAILVGDTNGAADILDLIRSGADISSMCDELMFGAPMQEAA
;
A
#
# COMPACT_ATOMS: atom_id res chain seq x y z
N MET A 1 -56.65 -4.91 12.03
CA MET A 1 -55.53 -4.61 12.92
C MET A 1 -54.28 -4.74 12.08
N THR A 2 -53.87 -3.63 11.48
CA THR A 2 -52.68 -3.52 10.65
C THR A 2 -51.49 -3.26 11.58
N GLY A 3 -50.60 -4.26 11.67
CA GLY A 3 -49.39 -4.16 12.46
C GLY A 3 -48.48 -3.06 11.91
N LEU A 4 -48.30 -2.03 12.70
CA LEU A 4 -47.19 -1.08 12.56
C LEU A 4 -45.91 -1.90 12.72
N GLN A 5 -45.22 -2.22 11.60
CA GLN A 5 -43.84 -2.64 11.64
C GLN A 5 -43.06 -1.46 12.22
N ASP A 6 -42.54 -1.65 13.43
CA ASP A 6 -41.51 -0.79 14.03
C ASP A 6 -40.38 -0.61 13.04
N CYS A 7 -40.33 0.54 12.38
CA CYS A 7 -39.22 0.95 11.55
C CYS A 7 -38.08 1.29 12.51
N LYS A 8 -37.38 0.25 13.05
CA LYS A 8 -36.14 0.46 13.78
C LYS A 8 -35.19 1.22 12.85
N SER A 9 -34.88 2.45 13.19
CA SER A 9 -33.89 3.25 12.47
C SER A 9 -32.61 2.42 12.34
N ARG A 10 -32.11 2.30 11.11
CA ARG A 10 -30.86 1.55 10.86
C ARG A 10 -29.72 2.16 11.65
N GLU A 11 -28.81 1.32 12.16
CA GLU A 11 -27.60 1.82 12.81
C GLU A 11 -26.76 2.59 11.79
N LYS A 12 -26.35 3.82 12.15
CA LYS A 12 -25.50 4.64 11.30
C LYS A 12 -24.05 4.19 11.41
N LEU A 13 -23.46 3.72 10.31
CA LEU A 13 -22.07 3.33 10.19
C LEU A 13 -21.33 4.39 9.38
N VAL A 14 -20.37 5.05 10.00
CA VAL A 14 -19.51 6.03 9.30
C VAL A 14 -18.15 5.41 9.03
N VAL A 15 -17.68 5.50 7.79
CA VAL A 15 -16.33 5.10 7.38
C VAL A 15 -15.52 6.34 7.14
N VAL A 16 -14.44 6.53 7.91
CA VAL A 16 -13.55 7.68 7.81
C VAL A 16 -12.34 7.32 6.97
N GLY A 17 -12.28 7.90 5.79
CA GLY A 17 -11.35 7.56 4.71
C GLY A 17 -12.08 6.84 3.56
N ALA A 18 -11.88 7.33 2.31
CA ALA A 18 -12.51 6.79 1.11
C ALA A 18 -11.47 6.10 0.20
N GLY A 19 -10.53 5.34 0.78
CA GLY A 19 -9.50 4.63 0.03
C GLY A 19 -9.85 3.18 -0.29
N MET A 20 -8.83 2.39 -0.67
CA MET A 20 -8.95 1.00 -1.09
C MET A 20 -9.53 0.10 0.01
N ALA A 21 -9.04 0.23 1.26
CA ALA A 21 -9.53 -0.55 2.41
C ALA A 21 -11.02 -0.27 2.70
N ALA A 22 -11.42 1.01 2.69
CA ALA A 22 -12.81 1.42 2.89
C ALA A 22 -13.73 0.86 1.81
N THR A 23 -13.34 0.97 0.54
CA THR A 23 -14.11 0.46 -0.60
C THR A 23 -14.33 -1.05 -0.50
N ARG A 24 -13.26 -1.81 -0.20
CA ARG A 24 -13.35 -3.25 -0.01
C ARG A 24 -14.24 -3.63 1.17
N PHE A 25 -14.10 -2.95 2.29
CA PHE A 25 -14.93 -3.16 3.47
C PHE A 25 -16.41 -2.92 3.18
N VAL A 26 -16.74 -1.80 2.53
CA VAL A 26 -18.13 -1.45 2.19
C VAL A 26 -18.72 -2.45 1.19
N GLU A 27 -17.96 -2.83 0.15
CA GLU A 27 -18.37 -3.85 -0.82
C GLU A 27 -18.72 -5.18 -0.14
N GLU A 28 -17.84 -5.68 0.71
CA GLU A 28 -18.05 -6.93 1.44
C GLU A 28 -19.26 -6.84 2.40
N LEU A 29 -19.42 -5.70 3.08
CA LEU A 29 -20.50 -5.52 4.05
C LEU A 29 -21.86 -5.42 3.34
N THR A 30 -21.96 -4.64 2.28
CA THR A 30 -23.22 -4.48 1.53
C THR A 30 -23.65 -5.76 0.83
N ASN A 31 -22.71 -6.60 0.39
CA ASN A 31 -23.01 -7.92 -0.18
C ASN A 31 -23.47 -8.93 0.89
N ARG A 32 -22.91 -8.91 2.10
CA ARG A 32 -23.21 -9.87 3.18
C ARG A 32 -24.45 -9.49 4.00
N ALA A 33 -24.68 -8.22 4.20
CA ALA A 33 -25.74 -7.69 5.03
C ALA A 33 -26.40 -6.45 4.38
N PRO A 34 -27.06 -6.62 3.21
CA PRO A 34 -27.66 -5.51 2.49
C PRO A 34 -28.71 -4.80 3.34
N GLY A 35 -28.61 -3.46 3.39
CA GLY A 35 -29.57 -2.63 4.11
C GLY A 35 -29.52 -2.71 5.65
N ARG A 36 -28.54 -3.39 6.24
CA ARG A 36 -28.40 -3.49 7.71
C ARG A 36 -27.97 -2.16 8.35
N TYR A 37 -27.15 -1.39 7.65
CA TYR A 37 -26.63 -0.10 8.12
C TYR A 37 -27.03 1.03 7.18
N ASP A 38 -27.14 2.23 7.75
CA ASP A 38 -27.09 3.49 7.02
C ASP A 38 -25.60 3.88 6.92
N ILE A 39 -25.02 3.73 5.73
CA ILE A 39 -23.56 3.84 5.53
C ILE A 39 -23.20 5.19 4.92
N LEU A 40 -22.33 5.94 5.62
CA LEU A 40 -21.71 7.16 5.13
C LEU A 40 -20.19 6.97 5.05
N VAL A 41 -19.61 7.17 3.87
CA VAL A 41 -18.15 7.20 3.66
C VAL A 41 -17.70 8.64 3.53
N ILE A 42 -16.69 9.06 4.31
CA ILE A 42 -16.15 10.43 4.29
C ILE A 42 -14.68 10.38 3.85
N GLY A 43 -14.33 11.04 2.76
CA GLY A 43 -12.99 11.13 2.22
C GLY A 43 -12.51 12.57 2.06
N ASP A 44 -11.25 12.83 2.43
CA ASP A 44 -10.62 14.16 2.32
C ASP A 44 -10.24 14.51 0.86
N GLU A 45 -9.97 13.54 0.03
CA GLU A 45 -9.76 13.77 -1.39
C GLU A 45 -11.08 14.14 -2.12
N PRO A 46 -11.04 15.08 -3.10
CA PRO A 46 -12.24 15.56 -3.80
C PRO A 46 -12.74 14.59 -4.89
N ARG A 47 -12.38 13.32 -4.81
CA ARG A 47 -12.68 12.27 -5.79
C ARG A 47 -13.11 10.97 -5.13
N LEU A 48 -13.68 10.04 -5.91
CA LEU A 48 -13.98 8.70 -5.45
C LEU A 48 -12.72 7.87 -5.27
N ALA A 49 -12.86 6.75 -4.57
CA ALA A 49 -11.78 5.80 -4.33
C ALA A 49 -11.16 5.28 -5.63
N TYR A 50 -9.86 5.25 -5.69
CA TYR A 50 -9.09 4.75 -6.83
C TYR A 50 -7.99 3.78 -6.39
N ASN A 51 -7.50 3.00 -7.35
CA ASN A 51 -6.43 2.03 -7.13
C ASN A 51 -5.07 2.73 -7.09
N ARG A 52 -4.55 2.98 -5.88
CA ARG A 52 -3.25 3.65 -5.67
C ARG A 52 -2.06 2.87 -6.22
N VAL A 53 -2.20 1.55 -6.40
CA VAL A 53 -1.13 0.73 -7.01
C VAL A 53 -0.90 1.11 -8.49
N LEU A 54 -1.90 1.67 -9.15
CA LEU A 54 -1.83 2.07 -10.56
C LEU A 54 -1.38 3.52 -10.77
N LEU A 55 -1.06 4.27 -9.71
CA LEU A 55 -0.58 5.66 -9.82
C LEU A 55 0.71 5.77 -10.65
N SER A 56 1.58 4.77 -10.60
CA SER A 56 2.78 4.72 -11.44
C SER A 56 2.46 4.62 -12.93
N SER A 57 1.43 3.86 -13.30
CA SER A 57 0.94 3.80 -14.70
C SER A 57 0.29 5.12 -15.13
N VAL A 58 -0.39 5.81 -14.21
CA VAL A 58 -0.91 7.16 -14.50
C VAL A 58 0.23 8.15 -14.69
N LEU A 59 1.24 8.13 -13.81
CA LEU A 59 2.43 8.97 -13.96
C LEU A 59 3.19 8.66 -15.25
N ALA A 60 3.26 7.41 -15.68
CA ALA A 60 3.88 7.00 -16.93
C ALA A 60 3.06 7.40 -18.18
N GLY A 61 1.81 7.87 -18.01
CA GLY A 61 0.89 8.21 -19.09
C GLY A 61 0.28 6.98 -19.79
N GLU A 62 0.31 5.82 -19.14
CA GLU A 62 -0.27 4.56 -19.63
C GLU A 62 -1.77 4.46 -19.33
N LEU A 63 -2.21 5.08 -18.23
CA LEU A 63 -3.61 5.15 -17.78
C LEU A 63 -3.98 6.59 -17.43
N SER A 64 -5.26 6.90 -17.51
CA SER A 64 -5.84 8.12 -16.94
C SER A 64 -6.24 7.90 -15.48
N VAL A 65 -6.52 8.98 -14.75
CA VAL A 65 -7.03 8.89 -13.36
C VAL A 65 -8.38 8.20 -13.31
N ASP A 66 -9.23 8.37 -14.32
CA ASP A 66 -10.56 7.76 -14.40
C ASP A 66 -10.47 6.24 -14.59
N ASP A 67 -9.45 5.74 -15.30
CA ASP A 67 -9.24 4.31 -15.54
C ASP A 67 -8.90 3.54 -14.26
N ILE A 68 -8.46 4.23 -13.22
CA ILE A 68 -8.07 3.61 -11.95
C ILE A 68 -9.13 3.75 -10.85
N GLU A 69 -10.31 4.33 -11.15
CA GLU A 69 -11.42 4.42 -10.19
C GLU A 69 -11.90 3.01 -9.79
N LEU A 70 -12.05 2.75 -8.49
CA LEU A 70 -12.41 1.40 -7.98
C LEU A 70 -13.89 1.09 -8.21
N LYS A 71 -14.76 2.04 -7.93
CA LYS A 71 -16.21 1.88 -8.03
C LYS A 71 -16.84 3.19 -8.52
N PRO A 72 -17.61 3.16 -9.61
CA PRO A 72 -18.26 4.35 -10.13
C PRO A 72 -19.34 4.86 -9.17
N ARG A 73 -19.67 6.14 -9.25
CA ARG A 73 -20.69 6.79 -8.41
C ARG A 73 -22.04 6.06 -8.41
N GLN A 74 -22.39 5.45 -9.53
CA GLN A 74 -23.62 4.65 -9.68
C GLN A 74 -23.61 3.41 -8.76
N TRP A 75 -22.46 2.75 -8.61
CA TRP A 75 -22.32 1.59 -7.72
C TRP A 75 -22.60 1.96 -6.27
N TRP A 76 -22.03 3.07 -5.79
CA TRP A 76 -22.24 3.55 -4.42
C TRP A 76 -23.73 3.82 -4.13
N ARG A 77 -24.41 4.48 -5.09
CA ARG A 77 -25.86 4.75 -4.98
C ARG A 77 -26.68 3.46 -4.97
N ALA A 78 -26.38 2.50 -5.86
CA ALA A 78 -27.06 1.21 -5.93
C ALA A 78 -26.86 0.38 -4.65
N ALA A 79 -25.68 0.49 -4.01
CA ALA A 79 -25.39 -0.14 -2.72
C ALA A 79 -26.06 0.57 -1.52
N GLY A 80 -26.75 1.70 -1.75
CA GLY A 80 -27.38 2.49 -0.69
C GLY A 80 -26.36 3.19 0.23
N VAL A 81 -25.18 3.55 -0.31
CA VAL A 81 -24.07 4.16 0.42
C VAL A 81 -23.93 5.62 0.01
N GLU A 82 -23.92 6.50 0.99
CA GLU A 82 -23.59 7.90 0.79
C GLU A 82 -22.07 8.10 0.83
N VAL A 83 -21.52 8.86 -0.12
CA VAL A 83 -20.09 9.19 -0.18
C VAL A 83 -19.92 10.70 -0.18
N LEU A 84 -19.26 11.21 0.86
CA LEU A 84 -18.92 12.61 1.05
C LEU A 84 -17.43 12.81 0.72
N SER A 85 -17.12 13.17 -0.53
CA SER A 85 -15.77 13.45 -1.01
C SER A 85 -15.37 14.91 -0.74
N GLY A 86 -14.06 15.17 -0.53
CA GLY A 86 -13.53 16.50 -0.27
C GLY A 86 -13.93 17.04 1.11
N ARG A 87 -14.12 16.15 2.09
CA ARG A 87 -14.37 16.51 3.48
C ARG A 87 -13.50 15.71 4.42
N LYS A 88 -12.92 16.41 5.38
CA LYS A 88 -12.02 15.80 6.36
C LYS A 88 -12.70 15.72 7.72
N VAL A 89 -12.65 14.55 8.33
CA VAL A 89 -12.97 14.41 9.76
C VAL A 89 -11.80 14.94 10.57
N ILE A 90 -12.03 15.97 11.38
CA ILE A 90 -10.99 16.64 12.17
C ILE A 90 -11.03 16.27 13.65
N LYS A 91 -12.17 15.74 14.15
CA LYS A 91 -12.31 15.33 15.55
C LYS A 91 -13.32 14.20 15.70
N ILE A 92 -13.01 13.25 16.60
CA ILE A 92 -13.94 12.23 17.09
C ILE A 92 -14.27 12.57 18.55
N ASN A 93 -15.55 12.71 18.84
CA ASN A 93 -16.05 12.72 20.21
C ASN A 93 -16.69 11.35 20.49
N ALA A 94 -15.92 10.46 21.08
CA ALA A 94 -16.36 9.09 21.32
C ALA A 94 -17.51 9.01 22.33
N ALA A 95 -17.46 9.81 23.40
CA ALA A 95 -18.51 9.85 24.41
C ALA A 95 -19.87 10.30 23.85
N ALA A 96 -19.87 11.31 22.96
CA ALA A 96 -21.08 11.80 22.29
C ALA A 96 -21.43 11.03 21.01
N ARG A 97 -20.58 10.10 20.57
CA ARG A 97 -20.66 9.37 19.28
C ARG A 97 -20.86 10.31 18.09
N ARG A 98 -20.01 11.33 18.00
CA ARG A 98 -20.09 12.41 17.02
C ARG A 98 -18.74 12.68 16.38
N LEU A 99 -18.74 12.87 15.06
CA LEU A 99 -17.60 13.33 14.28
C LEU A 99 -17.79 14.82 13.96
N LEU A 100 -16.69 15.58 13.94
CA LEU A 100 -16.65 16.96 13.45
C LEU A 100 -15.89 17.00 12.13
N LEU A 101 -16.46 17.65 11.13
CA LEU A 101 -15.86 17.86 9.82
C LEU A 101 -15.12 19.21 9.76
N ASP A 102 -14.24 19.34 8.77
CA ASP A 102 -13.45 20.56 8.49
C ASP A 102 -14.28 21.80 8.16
N ASN A 103 -15.52 21.62 7.70
CA ASN A 103 -16.47 22.70 7.44
C ASN A 103 -17.33 23.08 8.66
N GLY A 104 -17.10 22.49 9.84
CA GLY A 104 -17.85 22.71 11.06
C GLY A 104 -19.12 21.86 11.22
N GLU A 105 -19.51 21.09 10.22
CA GLU A 105 -20.63 20.15 10.34
C GLU A 105 -20.30 18.99 11.26
N SER A 106 -21.33 18.45 11.91
CA SER A 106 -21.20 17.29 12.79
C SER A 106 -22.01 16.12 12.26
N VAL A 107 -21.46 14.92 12.38
CA VAL A 107 -22.08 13.65 11.97
C VAL A 107 -22.18 12.72 13.16
N ASP A 108 -23.40 12.35 13.55
CA ASP A 108 -23.60 11.32 14.58
C ASP A 108 -23.37 9.92 14.00
N TYR A 109 -22.91 8.99 14.83
CA TYR A 109 -22.69 7.60 14.42
C TYR A 109 -23.11 6.58 15.49
N SER A 110 -23.49 5.39 15.08
CA SER A 110 -23.61 4.23 15.97
C SER A 110 -22.31 3.43 15.99
N LYS A 111 -21.65 3.32 14.84
CA LYS A 111 -20.33 2.69 14.65
C LYS A 111 -19.48 3.55 13.72
N VAL A 112 -18.17 3.53 13.93
CA VAL A 112 -17.21 4.18 13.03
C VAL A 112 -16.06 3.22 12.69
N ALA A 113 -15.71 3.16 11.40
CA ALA A 113 -14.54 2.46 10.91
C ALA A 113 -13.50 3.47 10.40
N LEU A 114 -12.35 3.54 11.06
CA LEU A 114 -11.22 4.35 10.63
C LEU A 114 -10.47 3.61 9.53
N ALA A 115 -10.47 4.19 8.34
CA ALA A 115 -9.74 3.71 7.15
C ALA A 115 -8.90 4.86 6.57
N THR A 116 -8.30 5.66 7.46
CA THR A 116 -7.58 6.91 7.16
C THR A 116 -6.25 6.70 6.43
N GLY A 117 -5.83 5.45 6.26
CA GLY A 117 -4.64 5.10 5.49
C GLY A 117 -3.35 5.64 6.09
N SER A 118 -2.45 6.10 5.23
CA SER A 118 -1.14 6.63 5.60
C SER A 118 -0.76 7.80 4.69
N ARG A 119 0.22 8.58 5.14
CA ARG A 119 0.88 9.63 4.35
C ARG A 119 2.30 9.22 3.98
N ALA A 120 2.84 9.80 2.91
CA ALA A 120 4.25 9.63 2.55
C ALA A 120 5.16 10.20 3.65
N ALA A 121 6.23 9.46 3.97
CA ALA A 121 7.27 9.94 4.86
C ALA A 121 8.22 10.88 4.12
N ARG A 122 8.69 11.93 4.82
CA ARG A 122 9.76 12.83 4.37
C ARG A 122 10.96 12.66 5.29
N LEU A 123 12.16 12.81 4.75
CA LEU A 123 13.37 12.86 5.59
C LEU A 123 13.43 14.21 6.31
N PRO A 124 13.79 14.21 7.61
CA PRO A 124 13.95 15.45 8.37
C PRO A 124 15.34 16.06 8.09
N ILE A 125 15.61 16.43 6.84
CA ILE A 125 16.85 17.04 6.39
C ILE A 125 16.63 18.50 5.99
N GLU A 126 17.67 19.31 6.06
CA GLU A 126 17.62 20.71 5.63
C GLU A 126 17.20 20.81 4.17
N GLY A 127 16.32 21.74 3.85
CA GLY A 127 15.80 21.95 2.50
C GLY A 127 14.67 20.99 2.07
N ALA A 128 14.17 20.13 2.97
CA ALA A 128 13.07 19.22 2.66
C ALA A 128 11.75 19.90 2.27
N ASP A 129 11.60 21.18 2.59
CA ASP A 129 10.40 21.98 2.27
C ASP A 129 10.61 22.96 1.11
N LEU A 130 11.76 22.91 0.43
CA LEU A 130 12.01 23.76 -0.73
C LEU A 130 11.02 23.48 -1.88
N PRO A 131 10.59 24.49 -2.63
CA PRO A 131 9.89 24.30 -3.90
C PRO A 131 10.65 23.35 -4.83
N GLY A 132 9.96 22.33 -5.36
CA GLY A 132 10.57 21.25 -6.13
C GLY A 132 10.82 19.98 -5.32
N VAL A 133 10.52 19.97 -4.00
CA VAL A 133 10.49 18.76 -3.19
C VAL A 133 9.07 18.19 -3.20
N HIS A 134 8.94 16.94 -3.60
CA HIS A 134 7.70 16.22 -3.80
C HIS A 134 7.67 14.92 -2.99
N VAL A 135 6.51 14.31 -2.95
CA VAL A 135 6.30 12.90 -2.55
C VAL A 135 5.57 12.18 -3.70
N PHE A 136 5.33 10.87 -3.55
CA PHE A 136 4.56 10.10 -4.51
C PHE A 136 3.59 9.19 -3.76
N ARG A 137 2.31 9.62 -3.64
CA ARG A 137 1.33 8.92 -2.81
C ARG A 137 -0.10 8.97 -3.36
N ASP A 138 -0.50 10.06 -3.98
CA ASP A 138 -1.87 10.31 -4.43
C ASP A 138 -1.90 10.96 -5.82
N VAL A 139 -3.10 11.28 -6.31
CA VAL A 139 -3.28 11.88 -7.63
C VAL A 139 -2.73 13.31 -7.69
N GLU A 140 -2.77 14.07 -6.59
CA GLU A 140 -2.20 15.43 -6.58
C GLU A 140 -0.67 15.38 -6.76
N ASP A 141 -0.02 14.39 -6.14
CA ASP A 141 1.40 14.14 -6.34
C ASP A 141 1.70 13.77 -7.81
N VAL A 142 0.87 12.89 -8.41
CA VAL A 142 1.00 12.53 -9.83
C VAL A 142 0.84 13.75 -10.73
N ASP A 143 -0.14 14.60 -10.46
CA ASP A 143 -0.36 15.85 -11.21
C ASP A 143 0.83 16.80 -11.09
N ALA A 144 1.41 16.93 -9.89
CA ALA A 144 2.61 17.75 -9.67
C ALA A 144 3.82 17.19 -10.41
N LEU A 145 4.07 15.88 -10.31
CA LEU A 145 5.19 15.20 -10.98
C LEU A 145 5.03 15.17 -12.50
N SER A 146 3.80 15.13 -12.99
CA SER A 146 3.50 15.14 -14.42
C SER A 146 3.84 16.45 -15.12
N ARG A 147 4.05 17.54 -14.35
CA ARG A 147 4.47 18.85 -14.88
C ARG A 147 5.99 18.96 -15.06
N LEU A 148 6.76 17.98 -14.60
CA LEU A 148 8.21 17.97 -14.80
C LEU A 148 8.53 17.81 -16.28
N GLY A 149 9.36 18.72 -16.81
CA GLY A 149 9.77 18.73 -18.21
C GLY A 149 10.88 17.72 -18.50
N LYS A 150 11.02 17.34 -19.77
CA LYS A 150 12.07 16.39 -20.22
C LYS A 150 13.50 16.86 -19.97
N GLU A 151 13.70 18.17 -19.90
CA GLU A 151 15.03 18.76 -19.62
C GLU A 151 15.39 18.78 -18.11
N MET A 152 14.41 18.40 -17.26
CA MET A 152 14.60 18.42 -15.81
C MET A 152 15.26 17.12 -15.31
N ARG A 153 15.99 17.26 -14.21
CA ARG A 153 16.64 16.17 -13.49
C ARG A 153 15.87 15.91 -12.20
N ALA A 154 15.34 14.73 -12.05
CA ALA A 154 14.66 14.30 -10.85
C ALA A 154 15.55 13.37 -10.02
N LEU A 155 15.67 13.62 -8.72
CA LEU A 155 16.30 12.72 -7.77
C LEU A 155 15.22 12.06 -6.91
N VAL A 156 15.05 10.76 -7.06
CA VAL A 156 14.14 9.95 -6.21
C VAL A 156 14.94 9.39 -5.05
N ILE A 157 14.53 9.67 -3.82
CA ILE A 157 15.17 9.17 -2.59
C ILE A 157 14.32 8.03 -2.03
N GLY A 158 14.86 6.81 -2.08
CA GLY A 158 14.23 5.58 -1.63
C GLY A 158 14.14 4.52 -2.71
N GLY A 159 14.83 3.38 -2.53
CA GLY A 159 14.92 2.25 -3.48
C GLY A 159 13.88 1.16 -3.21
N GLY A 160 12.84 1.46 -2.45
CA GLY A 160 11.68 0.58 -2.29
C GLY A 160 10.70 0.71 -3.45
N LEU A 161 9.55 0.04 -3.30
CA LEU A 161 8.52 -0.06 -4.33
C LEU A 161 8.10 1.29 -4.94
N LEU A 162 7.61 2.21 -4.09
CA LEU A 162 7.10 3.51 -4.56
C LEU A 162 8.19 4.35 -5.22
N GLY A 163 9.43 4.27 -4.75
CA GLY A 163 10.54 4.99 -5.36
C GLY A 163 10.88 4.48 -6.75
N LEU A 164 10.90 3.18 -6.93
CA LEU A 164 11.09 2.55 -8.23
C LEU A 164 9.95 2.89 -9.21
N GLU A 165 8.72 2.87 -8.73
CA GLU A 165 7.54 3.24 -9.52
C GLU A 165 7.57 4.73 -9.93
N ALA A 166 7.88 5.64 -9.01
CA ALA A 166 8.03 7.05 -9.31
C ALA A 166 9.17 7.29 -10.33
N ALA A 167 10.33 6.65 -10.11
CA ALA A 167 11.48 6.76 -11.00
C ALA A 167 11.15 6.28 -12.42
N TYR A 168 10.47 5.14 -12.56
CA TYR A 168 10.04 4.63 -13.85
C TYR A 168 9.02 5.54 -14.54
N GLY A 169 7.99 5.98 -13.81
CA GLY A 169 6.97 6.87 -14.36
C GLY A 169 7.57 8.15 -14.92
N LEU A 170 8.51 8.76 -14.20
CA LEU A 170 9.24 9.95 -14.65
C LEU A 170 10.16 9.66 -15.84
N ALA A 171 10.92 8.56 -15.82
CA ALA A 171 11.80 8.18 -16.92
C ALA A 171 11.01 7.92 -18.21
N ARG A 172 9.83 7.28 -18.13
CA ARG A 172 8.90 7.08 -19.26
C ARG A 172 8.42 8.39 -19.87
N ARG A 173 8.36 9.46 -19.09
CA ARG A 173 8.05 10.83 -19.58
C ARG A 173 9.23 11.56 -20.16
N GLY A 174 10.44 10.97 -20.10
CA GLY A 174 11.68 11.53 -20.61
C GLY A 174 12.42 12.45 -19.63
N VAL A 175 12.02 12.46 -18.34
CA VAL A 175 12.77 13.16 -17.29
C VAL A 175 14.07 12.40 -17.01
N GLY A 176 15.18 13.10 -16.80
CA GLY A 176 16.45 12.50 -16.36
C GLY A 176 16.38 12.07 -14.91
N VAL A 177 16.35 10.76 -14.62
CA VAL A 177 16.09 10.23 -13.27
C VAL A 177 17.32 9.60 -12.65
N THR A 178 17.64 10.04 -11.42
CA THR A 178 18.55 9.35 -10.51
C THR A 178 17.75 8.82 -9.32
N LEU A 179 17.90 7.54 -8.99
CA LEU A 179 17.35 6.91 -7.79
C LEU A 179 18.45 6.71 -6.77
N ALA A 180 18.36 7.36 -5.63
CA ALA A 180 19.29 7.21 -4.51
C ALA A 180 18.68 6.37 -3.40
N HIS A 181 19.43 5.36 -2.92
CA HIS A 181 19.00 4.48 -1.84
C HIS A 181 20.07 4.30 -0.78
N VAL A 182 19.67 4.41 0.48
CA VAL A 182 20.59 4.34 1.62
C VAL A 182 21.16 2.93 1.85
N MET A 183 20.43 1.89 1.43
CA MET A 183 20.86 0.50 1.59
C MET A 183 21.75 0.04 0.42
N ASP A 184 22.38 -1.09 0.60
CA ASP A 184 23.28 -1.76 -0.35
C ASP A 184 22.56 -2.38 -1.56
N ARG A 185 21.22 -2.45 -1.54
CA ARG A 185 20.40 -3.06 -2.60
C ARG A 185 18.99 -2.48 -2.66
N LEU A 186 18.37 -2.57 -3.83
CA LEU A 186 16.98 -2.20 -4.04
C LEU A 186 16.04 -3.22 -3.40
N MET A 187 14.88 -2.74 -2.90
CA MET A 187 13.83 -3.57 -2.31
C MET A 187 14.36 -4.55 -1.24
N GLU A 188 15.20 -4.07 -0.34
CA GLU A 188 15.88 -4.85 0.71
C GLU A 188 14.94 -5.63 1.63
N ARG A 189 13.67 -5.21 1.68
CA ARG A 189 12.61 -5.88 2.46
C ARG A 189 11.86 -6.96 1.70
N GLN A 190 12.15 -7.14 0.40
CA GLN A 190 11.48 -8.09 -0.48
C GLN A 190 12.46 -8.98 -1.24
N LEU A 191 13.69 -8.52 -1.44
CA LEU A 191 14.67 -9.21 -2.26
C LEU A 191 15.97 -9.50 -1.49
N ASP A 192 16.56 -10.62 -1.80
CA ASP A 192 17.97 -10.87 -1.47
C ASP A 192 18.91 -10.15 -2.45
N ALA A 193 20.22 -10.20 -2.18
CA ALA A 193 21.21 -9.49 -2.98
C ALA A 193 21.19 -9.90 -4.46
N ALA A 194 20.96 -11.20 -4.75
CA ALA A 194 20.98 -11.71 -6.11
C ALA A 194 19.76 -11.26 -6.93
N GLY A 195 18.57 -11.29 -6.33
CA GLY A 195 17.34 -10.78 -6.96
C GLY A 195 17.38 -9.26 -7.15
N ALA A 196 17.88 -8.55 -6.15
CA ALA A 196 18.04 -7.08 -6.21
C ALA A 196 19.05 -6.63 -7.28
N ASP A 197 20.15 -7.38 -7.51
CA ASP A 197 21.12 -7.08 -8.57
C ASP A 197 20.50 -7.22 -9.97
N ILE A 198 19.67 -8.23 -10.18
CA ILE A 198 18.93 -8.37 -11.45
C ILE A 198 17.93 -7.22 -11.62
N LEU A 199 17.16 -6.89 -10.57
CA LEU A 199 16.22 -5.77 -10.62
C LEU A 199 16.94 -4.47 -10.94
N ARG A 200 18.08 -4.18 -10.29
CA ARG A 200 18.88 -2.98 -10.54
C ARG A 200 19.25 -2.84 -12.00
N ARG A 201 19.82 -3.90 -12.62
CA ARG A 201 20.20 -3.87 -14.03
C ARG A 201 19.02 -3.61 -14.95
N LEU A 202 17.88 -4.29 -14.71
CA LEU A 202 16.67 -4.07 -15.49
C LEU A 202 16.09 -2.66 -15.35
N VAL A 203 16.26 -2.02 -14.22
CA VAL A 203 15.86 -0.62 -13.96
C VAL A 203 16.82 0.35 -14.66
N GLU A 204 18.13 0.10 -14.60
CA GLU A 204 19.15 0.90 -15.29
C GLU A 204 19.00 0.83 -16.82
N GLU A 205 18.68 -0.33 -17.39
CA GLU A 205 18.35 -0.51 -18.80
C GLU A 205 17.15 0.35 -19.27
N LYS A 206 16.28 0.75 -18.32
CA LYS A 206 15.15 1.65 -18.58
C LYS A 206 15.48 3.13 -18.43
N GLY A 207 16.75 3.48 -18.27
CA GLY A 207 17.25 4.86 -18.22
C GLY A 207 17.22 5.48 -16.83
N VAL A 208 17.03 4.72 -15.76
CA VAL A 208 17.14 5.19 -14.38
C VAL A 208 18.55 4.95 -13.85
N ARG A 209 19.28 6.00 -13.48
CA ARG A 209 20.57 5.86 -12.80
C ARG A 209 20.34 5.46 -11.35
N VAL A 210 20.96 4.38 -10.86
CA VAL A 210 20.81 3.90 -9.48
C VAL A 210 22.06 4.16 -8.66
N LEU A 211 21.89 4.76 -7.48
CA LEU A 211 22.92 4.99 -6.48
C LEU A 211 22.52 4.24 -5.20
N LEU A 212 23.33 3.27 -4.82
CA LEU A 212 23.20 2.51 -3.57
C LEU A 212 24.17 3.05 -2.51
N ASN A 213 23.91 2.76 -1.23
CA ASN A 213 24.64 3.31 -0.09
C ASN A 213 24.67 4.85 -0.09
N ALA A 214 23.65 5.48 -0.68
CA ALA A 214 23.54 6.91 -0.87
C ALA A 214 22.61 7.52 0.19
N ASN A 215 23.19 8.09 1.23
CA ASN A 215 22.46 8.74 2.33
C ASN A 215 22.40 10.25 2.07
N ALA A 216 21.24 10.74 1.64
CA ALA A 216 21.00 12.18 1.44
C ALA A 216 20.94 12.91 2.79
N THR A 217 21.67 14.00 2.93
CA THR A 217 21.83 14.76 4.17
C THR A 217 21.26 16.18 4.09
N ARG A 218 21.21 16.77 2.89
CA ARG A 218 20.74 18.13 2.68
C ARG A 218 20.23 18.32 1.26
N ILE A 219 19.22 19.16 1.11
CA ILE A 219 18.75 19.69 -0.17
C ILE A 219 19.08 21.17 -0.19
N SER A 220 19.72 21.67 -1.23
CA SER A 220 20.16 23.06 -1.33
C SER A 220 19.69 23.72 -2.63
N GLY A 221 19.56 25.05 -2.59
CA GLY A 221 19.20 25.87 -3.73
C GLY A 221 18.72 27.27 -3.34
N SER A 222 18.65 28.17 -4.30
CA SER A 222 18.24 29.57 -4.13
C SER A 222 16.74 29.71 -4.43
N GLY A 223 15.90 29.42 -3.40
CA GLY A 223 14.44 29.52 -3.49
C GLY A 223 13.75 28.31 -4.11
N ARG A 224 14.49 27.31 -4.62
CA ARG A 224 14.02 26.03 -5.13
C ARG A 224 15.14 25.00 -5.07
N VAL A 225 14.80 23.72 -5.28
CA VAL A 225 15.78 22.65 -5.37
C VAL A 225 16.77 22.91 -6.52
N GLU A 226 18.07 22.79 -6.24
CA GLU A 226 19.15 22.83 -7.23
C GLU A 226 20.12 21.66 -7.06
N ASN A 227 20.39 21.22 -5.82
CA ASN A 227 21.31 20.14 -5.53
C ASN A 227 20.86 19.33 -4.31
N VAL A 228 21.33 18.08 -4.24
CA VAL A 228 21.23 17.21 -3.07
C VAL A 228 22.62 16.75 -2.65
N GLU A 229 22.93 16.92 -1.38
CA GLU A 229 24.20 16.55 -0.75
C GLU A 229 24.05 15.20 -0.05
N PHE A 230 25.07 14.36 -0.17
CA PHE A 230 25.12 13.04 0.43
C PHE A 230 26.20 12.96 1.52
N ALA A 231 26.07 11.96 2.42
CA ALA A 231 26.97 11.80 3.56
C ALA A 231 28.45 11.53 3.19
N ASP A 232 28.70 11.04 1.99
CA ASP A 232 30.04 10.83 1.43
C ASP A 232 30.66 12.10 0.81
N GLY A 233 29.96 13.23 0.88
CA GLY A 233 30.36 14.52 0.29
C GLY A 233 29.99 14.69 -1.19
N GLN A 234 29.37 13.67 -1.82
CA GLN A 234 28.89 13.82 -3.20
C GLN A 234 27.73 14.83 -3.24
N MET A 235 27.72 15.66 -4.29
CA MET A 235 26.62 16.58 -4.59
C MET A 235 26.04 16.25 -5.96
N ILE A 236 24.72 16.08 -6.02
CA ILE A 236 24.02 15.74 -7.25
C ILE A 236 23.06 16.87 -7.62
N PRO A 237 23.21 17.45 -8.82
CA PRO A 237 22.27 18.44 -9.32
C PRO A 237 20.87 17.82 -9.56
N ALA A 238 19.83 18.50 -9.06
CA ALA A 238 18.45 18.08 -9.24
C ALA A 238 17.55 19.31 -9.34
N ASP A 239 16.58 19.24 -10.23
CA ASP A 239 15.54 20.26 -10.39
C ASP A 239 14.26 19.88 -9.62
N ALA A 240 14.14 18.61 -9.26
CA ALA A 240 13.10 18.07 -8.39
C ALA A 240 13.65 16.92 -7.51
N VAL A 241 13.17 16.83 -6.28
CA VAL A 241 13.44 15.72 -5.34
C VAL A 241 12.14 15.06 -4.97
N ILE A 242 12.08 13.72 -5.02
CA ILE A 242 10.92 12.94 -4.68
C ILE A 242 11.25 12.02 -3.49
N PHE A 243 10.63 12.26 -2.34
CA PHE A 243 10.74 11.35 -1.20
C PHE A 243 9.84 10.12 -1.38
N ALA A 244 10.45 8.94 -1.36
CA ALA A 244 9.80 7.63 -1.38
C ALA A 244 10.40 6.71 -0.29
N VAL A 245 10.58 7.26 0.91
CA VAL A 245 11.28 6.66 2.06
C VAL A 245 10.35 5.90 3.01
N GLY A 246 9.18 5.55 2.54
CA GLY A 246 8.17 4.82 3.30
C GLY A 246 6.93 5.64 3.61
N ILE A 247 6.10 5.12 4.50
CA ILE A 247 4.80 5.69 4.87
C ILE A 247 4.67 5.82 6.39
N GLN A 248 3.82 6.74 6.82
CA GLN A 248 3.43 6.93 8.21
C GLN A 248 1.91 6.74 8.34
N PRO A 249 1.42 5.81 9.18
CA PRO A 249 0.01 5.63 9.44
C PRO A 249 -0.67 6.93 9.91
N ASN A 250 -1.86 7.23 9.40
CA ASN A 250 -2.64 8.40 9.81
C ASN A 250 -3.44 8.05 11.08
N ALA A 251 -2.79 8.13 12.23
CA ALA A 251 -3.35 7.78 13.54
C ALA A 251 -3.64 9.02 14.42
N GLU A 252 -3.39 10.23 13.95
CA GLU A 252 -3.54 11.47 14.71
C GLU A 252 -4.98 11.69 15.18
N LEU A 253 -5.97 11.42 14.32
CA LEU A 253 -7.39 11.53 14.64
C LEU A 253 -7.78 10.62 15.82
N ALA A 254 -7.30 9.37 15.78
CA ALA A 254 -7.51 8.39 16.85
C ALA A 254 -6.81 8.80 18.14
N ARG A 255 -5.55 9.26 18.06
CA ARG A 255 -4.78 9.73 19.23
C ARG A 255 -5.46 10.91 19.93
N GLN A 256 -5.96 11.89 19.15
CA GLN A 256 -6.68 13.06 19.68
C GLN A 256 -8.02 12.68 20.34
N ALA A 257 -8.61 11.55 19.90
CA ALA A 257 -9.83 11.00 20.51
C ALA A 257 -9.56 10.14 21.75
N GLY A 258 -8.29 9.96 22.16
CA GLY A 258 -7.91 9.15 23.33
C GLY A 258 -7.87 7.64 23.08
N LEU A 259 -7.89 7.22 21.81
CA LEU A 259 -7.75 5.79 21.49
C LEU A 259 -6.29 5.33 21.66
N ASP A 260 -6.10 4.03 21.90
CA ASP A 260 -4.77 3.43 21.97
C ASP A 260 -4.09 3.45 20.61
N VAL A 261 -2.93 4.13 20.56
CA VAL A 261 -2.13 4.32 19.36
C VAL A 261 -0.68 3.96 19.64
N GLY A 262 -0.12 3.12 18.80
CA GLY A 262 1.33 2.90 18.70
C GLY A 262 1.88 3.65 17.49
N ARG A 263 2.41 2.92 16.50
CA ARG A 263 2.69 3.46 15.16
C ARG A 263 1.41 3.74 14.39
N GLY A 264 0.41 2.85 14.53
CA GLY A 264 -0.93 2.97 13.98
C GLY A 264 -1.98 2.94 15.09
N VAL A 265 -3.26 2.91 14.72
CA VAL A 265 -4.37 2.71 15.64
C VAL A 265 -4.40 1.25 16.06
N LYS A 266 -4.19 0.96 17.36
CA LYS A 266 -4.17 -0.42 17.87
C LYS A 266 -5.54 -1.07 17.76
N VAL A 267 -5.54 -2.28 17.23
CA VAL A 267 -6.76 -3.10 17.08
C VAL A 267 -6.53 -4.53 17.57
N ASP A 268 -7.61 -5.14 18.07
CA ASP A 268 -7.66 -6.55 18.39
C ASP A 268 -7.90 -7.44 17.13
N ASP A 269 -8.00 -8.75 17.32
CA ASP A 269 -8.29 -9.70 16.24
C ASP A 269 -9.70 -9.52 15.62
N SER A 270 -10.54 -8.69 16.23
CA SER A 270 -11.84 -8.29 15.72
C SER A 270 -11.81 -6.94 15.00
N LEU A 271 -10.61 -6.36 14.86
CA LEU A 271 -10.36 -5.02 14.30
C LEU A 271 -11.02 -3.89 15.12
N LYS A 272 -11.34 -4.14 16.40
CA LYS A 272 -11.83 -3.15 17.35
C LYS A 272 -10.67 -2.38 17.95
N THR A 273 -10.88 -1.09 18.14
CA THR A 273 -9.97 -0.23 18.91
C THR A 273 -10.25 -0.34 20.41
N SER A 274 -9.55 0.43 21.24
CA SER A 274 -9.81 0.57 22.69
C SER A 274 -11.19 1.19 22.99
N GLU A 275 -11.85 1.81 22.02
CA GLU A 275 -13.14 2.46 22.18
C GLU A 275 -14.27 1.63 21.56
N ALA A 276 -15.36 1.46 22.32
CA ALA A 276 -16.51 0.66 21.89
C ALA A 276 -17.22 1.27 20.67
N GLY A 277 -17.44 0.44 19.63
CA GLY A 277 -18.07 0.90 18.39
C GLY A 277 -17.12 1.61 17.42
N VAL A 278 -15.83 1.70 17.76
CA VAL A 278 -14.78 2.24 16.90
C VAL A 278 -13.87 1.11 16.42
N PHE A 279 -13.67 1.04 15.11
CA PHE A 279 -12.84 0.04 14.42
C PHE A 279 -11.75 0.75 13.61
N ALA A 280 -10.68 0.03 13.27
CA ALA A 280 -9.70 0.53 12.31
C ALA A 280 -9.24 -0.58 11.36
N ILE A 281 -9.03 -0.21 10.09
CA ILE A 281 -8.60 -1.11 9.01
C ILE A 281 -7.63 -0.43 8.06
N GLY A 282 -6.84 -1.22 7.35
CA GLY A 282 -5.88 -0.76 6.35
C GLY A 282 -4.61 -0.19 6.98
N GLU A 283 -3.94 0.70 6.27
CA GLU A 283 -2.60 1.17 6.64
C GLU A 283 -2.56 2.01 7.93
N CYS A 284 -3.70 2.54 8.39
CA CYS A 284 -3.76 3.23 9.68
C CYS A 284 -3.85 2.28 10.88
N ALA A 285 -4.22 1.02 10.69
CA ALA A 285 -4.38 0.04 11.75
C ALA A 285 -3.05 -0.61 12.15
N GLU A 286 -2.88 -0.84 13.45
CA GLU A 286 -1.79 -1.62 14.04
C GLU A 286 -2.37 -2.85 14.72
N HIS A 287 -2.14 -4.02 14.13
CA HIS A 287 -2.58 -5.30 14.66
C HIS A 287 -1.38 -6.10 15.19
N ARG A 288 -1.42 -6.50 16.45
CA ARG A 288 -0.31 -7.26 17.12
C ARG A 288 1.07 -6.62 16.92
N GLY A 289 1.14 -5.27 16.97
CA GLY A 289 2.38 -4.50 16.77
C GLY A 289 2.80 -4.30 15.31
N VAL A 290 2.03 -4.77 14.34
CA VAL A 290 2.34 -4.66 12.90
C VAL A 290 1.40 -3.68 12.20
N CYS A 291 1.99 -2.70 11.48
CA CYS A 291 1.29 -1.87 10.51
C CYS A 291 1.66 -2.38 9.11
N TYR A 292 0.68 -2.82 8.34
CA TYR A 292 0.89 -3.33 6.99
C TYR A 292 0.83 -2.18 5.98
N GLY A 293 1.86 -2.02 5.17
CA GLY A 293 1.91 -1.01 4.10
C GLY A 293 1.55 -1.58 2.73
N LEU A 294 0.63 -2.54 2.66
CA LEU A 294 0.27 -3.29 1.46
C LEU A 294 -1.24 -3.41 1.32
N VAL A 295 -1.71 -3.61 0.09
CA VAL A 295 -3.15 -3.66 -0.23
C VAL A 295 -3.82 -4.94 0.26
N GLU A 296 -3.15 -6.09 0.09
CA GLU A 296 -3.73 -7.39 0.44
C GLU A 296 -4.13 -7.48 1.91
N PRO A 297 -3.26 -7.15 2.90
CA PRO A 297 -3.65 -7.07 4.30
C PRO A 297 -4.82 -6.10 4.56
N ALA A 298 -4.85 -4.96 3.86
CA ALA A 298 -5.94 -4.00 4.00
C ALA A 298 -7.29 -4.57 3.51
N TYR A 299 -7.27 -5.37 2.45
CA TYR A 299 -8.45 -6.06 1.93
C TYR A 299 -8.89 -7.21 2.83
N GLU A 300 -7.96 -7.98 3.38
CA GLU A 300 -8.26 -9.03 4.37
C GLU A 300 -8.92 -8.44 5.62
N GLN A 301 -8.38 -7.35 6.16
CA GLN A 301 -8.97 -6.62 7.28
C GLN A 301 -10.37 -6.09 6.93
N GLY A 302 -10.55 -5.49 5.76
CA GLY A 302 -11.86 -5.03 5.27
C GLY A 302 -12.89 -6.15 5.21
N ARG A 303 -12.50 -7.33 4.70
CA ARG A 303 -13.35 -8.52 4.65
C ARG A 303 -13.72 -9.04 6.05
N VAL A 304 -12.74 -9.17 6.95
CA VAL A 304 -12.97 -9.65 8.32
C VAL A 304 -13.91 -8.70 9.07
N LEU A 305 -13.69 -7.38 8.99
CA LEU A 305 -14.57 -6.41 9.63
C LEU A 305 -15.99 -6.48 9.06
N ALA A 306 -16.15 -6.63 7.74
CA ALA A 306 -17.45 -6.79 7.09
C ALA A 306 -18.20 -8.05 7.57
N MET A 307 -17.51 -9.19 7.66
CA MET A 307 -18.07 -10.43 8.19
C MET A 307 -18.58 -10.24 9.62
N ARG A 308 -17.78 -9.63 10.50
CA ARG A 308 -18.17 -9.38 11.89
C ARG A 308 -19.36 -8.44 12.00
N LEU A 309 -19.39 -7.34 11.26
CA LEU A 309 -20.51 -6.41 11.26
C LEU A 309 -21.76 -7.00 10.60
N ALA A 310 -21.61 -7.99 9.74
CA ALA A 310 -22.71 -8.81 9.23
C ALA A 310 -23.24 -9.83 10.26
N GLY A 311 -22.58 -9.97 11.42
CA GLY A 311 -22.96 -10.93 12.48
C GLY A 311 -22.36 -12.31 12.32
N GLN A 312 -21.39 -12.47 11.43
CA GLN A 312 -20.64 -13.71 11.24
C GLN A 312 -19.43 -13.77 12.20
N ASP A 313 -19.05 -14.98 12.60
CA ASP A 313 -17.83 -15.18 13.37
C ASP A 313 -16.63 -15.13 12.43
N ALA A 314 -15.71 -14.16 12.67
CA ALA A 314 -14.51 -13.97 11.91
C ALA A 314 -13.43 -13.30 12.78
N SER A 315 -12.19 -13.65 12.54
CA SER A 315 -11.01 -13.14 13.27
C SER A 315 -9.89 -12.88 12.30
N TYR A 316 -9.18 -11.77 12.50
CA TYR A 316 -8.00 -11.41 11.74
C TYR A 316 -6.76 -11.94 12.45
N GLY A 317 -6.18 -13.00 11.94
CA GLY A 317 -4.98 -13.62 12.52
C GLY A 317 -3.64 -12.96 12.13
N GLY A 318 -3.70 -11.92 11.31
CA GLY A 318 -2.54 -11.35 10.60
C GLY A 318 -2.51 -11.79 9.13
N SER A 319 -1.64 -11.18 8.35
CA SER A 319 -1.49 -11.49 6.91
C SER A 319 -0.10 -12.02 6.61
N VAL A 320 -0.02 -13.00 5.71
CA VAL A 320 1.24 -13.37 5.07
C VAL A 320 1.63 -12.23 4.13
N VAL A 321 2.74 -11.57 4.46
CA VAL A 321 3.24 -10.47 3.64
C VAL A 321 3.69 -11.02 2.30
N SER A 322 3.04 -10.60 1.24
CA SER A 322 3.44 -10.90 -0.13
C SER A 322 3.49 -9.62 -0.96
N THR A 323 4.44 -9.58 -1.89
CA THR A 323 4.60 -8.51 -2.85
C THR A 323 4.49 -9.15 -4.24
N ASN A 324 3.49 -8.77 -5.02
CA ASN A 324 3.35 -9.20 -6.41
C ASN A 324 3.10 -7.96 -7.26
N LEU A 325 4.16 -7.46 -7.90
CA LEU A 325 4.17 -6.12 -8.47
C LEU A 325 4.86 -6.11 -9.83
N LYS A 326 4.41 -5.17 -10.66
CA LYS A 326 5.12 -4.76 -11.86
C LYS A 326 5.87 -3.46 -11.55
N VAL A 327 7.06 -3.60 -10.97
CA VAL A 327 7.92 -2.49 -10.60
C VAL A 327 8.73 -2.03 -11.80
N SER A 328 8.60 -0.78 -12.19
CA SER A 328 9.38 -0.25 -13.33
C SER A 328 9.28 -1.10 -14.60
N GLY A 329 8.13 -1.72 -14.84
CA GLY A 329 7.93 -2.64 -15.95
C GLY A 329 8.62 -4.02 -15.76
N VAL A 330 9.23 -4.28 -14.61
CA VAL A 330 9.79 -5.58 -14.20
C VAL A 330 8.80 -6.26 -13.25
N ARG A 331 8.49 -7.51 -13.48
CA ARG A 331 7.65 -8.29 -12.57
C ARG A 331 8.50 -8.76 -11.38
N VAL A 332 8.00 -8.53 -10.17
CA VAL A 332 8.65 -8.94 -8.92
C VAL A 332 7.61 -9.58 -8.01
N PHE A 333 7.90 -10.76 -7.52
CA PHE A 333 7.14 -11.43 -6.48
C PHE A 333 8.06 -11.81 -5.33
N SER A 334 7.58 -11.62 -4.10
CA SER A 334 8.24 -12.08 -2.89
C SER A 334 7.19 -12.39 -1.84
N ALA A 335 7.34 -13.49 -1.11
CA ALA A 335 6.42 -13.90 -0.06
C ALA A 335 7.10 -14.71 1.04
N GLY A 336 6.55 -14.63 2.25
CA GLY A 336 6.96 -15.43 3.40
C GLY A 336 8.40 -15.18 3.85
N ASP A 337 9.05 -16.20 4.39
CA ASP A 337 10.48 -16.21 4.76
C ASP A 337 11.37 -16.37 3.53
N TYR A 338 11.41 -15.34 2.69
CA TYR A 338 12.16 -15.35 1.42
C TYR A 338 13.69 -15.36 1.60
N LEU A 339 14.21 -14.96 2.75
CA LEU A 339 15.64 -15.05 3.05
C LEU A 339 16.05 -16.49 3.35
N GLY A 340 15.21 -17.21 4.09
CA GLY A 340 15.44 -18.62 4.42
C GLY A 340 16.69 -18.81 5.25
N GLU A 341 16.83 -18.06 6.35
CA GLU A 341 17.94 -18.20 7.27
C GLU A 341 17.88 -19.54 8.03
N GLY A 342 19.01 -19.98 8.55
CA GLY A 342 19.14 -21.22 9.29
C GLY A 342 19.17 -22.47 8.37
N ASP A 343 18.42 -23.50 8.73
CA ASP A 343 18.41 -24.85 8.11
C ASP A 343 17.50 -24.98 6.88
N ALA A 344 16.90 -23.89 6.43
CA ALA A 344 16.02 -23.89 5.26
C ALA A 344 16.78 -24.24 3.97
N ARG A 345 16.24 -25.19 3.19
CA ARG A 345 16.74 -25.52 1.85
C ARG A 345 16.34 -24.40 0.88
N ARG A 346 17.30 -23.88 0.14
CA ARG A 346 17.11 -22.84 -0.87
C ARG A 346 17.34 -23.44 -2.25
N ILE A 347 16.35 -23.33 -3.11
CA ILE A 347 16.41 -23.76 -4.49
C ILE A 347 16.44 -22.50 -5.34
N VAL A 348 17.47 -22.33 -6.17
CA VAL A 348 17.70 -21.09 -6.92
C VAL A 348 17.90 -21.40 -8.40
N CYS A 349 17.16 -20.67 -9.24
CA CYS A 349 17.38 -20.58 -10.67
C CYS A 349 17.68 -19.12 -11.03
N LYS A 350 18.79 -18.90 -11.74
CA LYS A 350 19.24 -17.55 -12.12
C LYS A 350 19.67 -17.53 -13.58
N ASP A 351 19.01 -16.69 -14.39
CA ASP A 351 19.45 -16.34 -15.73
C ASP A 351 19.59 -14.81 -15.86
N PRO A 352 20.80 -14.29 -15.64
CA PRO A 352 21.02 -12.85 -15.72
C PRO A 352 20.82 -12.27 -17.13
N ARG A 353 21.00 -13.06 -18.21
CA ARG A 353 20.83 -12.57 -19.58
C ARG A 353 19.37 -12.37 -19.91
N MET A 354 18.52 -13.25 -19.40
CA MET A 354 17.06 -13.15 -19.54
C MET A 354 16.42 -12.25 -18.46
N GLY A 355 17.22 -11.75 -17.51
CA GLY A 355 16.69 -10.96 -16.38
C GLY A 355 15.81 -11.77 -15.42
N ILE A 356 16.09 -13.08 -15.27
CA ILE A 356 15.28 -14.02 -14.48
C ILE A 356 16.02 -14.39 -13.20
N TYR A 357 15.30 -14.32 -12.06
CA TYR A 357 15.71 -14.89 -10.79
C TYR A 357 14.52 -15.54 -10.11
N ARG A 358 14.68 -16.80 -9.72
CA ARG A 358 13.69 -17.56 -8.95
C ARG A 358 14.38 -18.21 -7.77
N LYS A 359 13.79 -18.05 -6.59
CA LYS A 359 14.24 -18.67 -5.35
C LYS A 359 13.04 -19.19 -4.60
N LEU A 360 13.10 -20.46 -4.22
CA LEU A 360 12.16 -21.11 -3.32
C LEU A 360 12.87 -21.47 -2.02
N VAL A 361 12.21 -21.23 -0.91
CA VAL A 361 12.70 -21.55 0.44
C VAL A 361 11.82 -22.61 1.05
N VAL A 362 12.42 -23.77 1.34
CA VAL A 362 11.72 -24.97 1.83
C VAL A 362 12.23 -25.32 3.23
N ARG A 363 11.31 -25.61 4.14
CA ARG A 363 11.59 -26.11 5.48
C ARG A 363 10.58 -27.22 5.82
N ASP A 364 11.05 -28.37 6.29
CA ASP A 364 10.20 -29.52 6.62
C ASP A 364 9.21 -29.87 5.48
N ASP A 365 9.74 -29.99 4.25
CA ASP A 365 9.00 -30.26 3.01
C ASP A 365 7.82 -29.30 2.74
N ARG A 366 7.85 -28.10 3.30
CA ARG A 366 6.87 -27.04 3.09
C ARG A 366 7.52 -25.80 2.51
N LEU A 367 6.82 -25.14 1.58
CA LEU A 367 7.27 -23.87 1.04
C LEU A 367 7.02 -22.77 2.09
N VAL A 368 8.09 -22.12 2.58
CA VAL A 368 8.00 -21.08 3.60
C VAL A 368 8.27 -19.68 3.05
N GLY A 369 8.90 -19.59 1.87
CA GLY A 369 9.17 -18.31 1.22
C GLY A 369 9.59 -18.44 -0.23
N ALA A 370 9.47 -17.35 -0.99
CA ALA A 370 9.89 -17.30 -2.38
C ALA A 370 10.26 -15.89 -2.84
N ILE A 371 11.14 -15.80 -3.84
CA ILE A 371 11.45 -14.62 -4.66
C ILE A 371 11.35 -15.00 -6.12
N LEU A 372 10.64 -14.19 -6.92
CA LEU A 372 10.64 -14.27 -8.38
C LEU A 372 10.90 -12.87 -8.94
N VAL A 373 11.84 -12.71 -9.86
CA VAL A 373 12.14 -11.46 -10.58
C VAL A 373 12.17 -11.75 -12.07
N GLY A 374 11.55 -10.88 -12.86
CA GLY A 374 11.46 -11.00 -14.32
C GLY A 374 10.30 -11.91 -14.74
N ASP A 375 10.39 -13.20 -14.47
CA ASP A 375 9.31 -14.15 -14.65
C ASP A 375 8.64 -14.49 -13.31
N THR A 376 7.35 -14.17 -13.18
CA THR A 376 6.54 -14.43 -11.99
C THR A 376 5.44 -15.47 -12.24
N ASN A 377 5.58 -16.31 -13.26
CA ASN A 377 4.64 -17.39 -13.49
C ASN A 377 4.60 -18.34 -12.29
N GLY A 378 3.38 -18.76 -11.89
CA GLY A 378 3.15 -19.59 -10.71
C GLY A 378 3.17 -18.83 -9.37
N ALA A 379 3.28 -17.49 -9.36
CA ALA A 379 3.31 -16.70 -8.12
C ALA A 379 2.06 -16.90 -7.23
N ALA A 380 0.88 -17.08 -7.82
CA ALA A 380 -0.35 -17.33 -7.08
C ALA A 380 -0.31 -18.68 -6.36
N ASP A 381 0.06 -19.75 -7.09
CA ASP A 381 0.18 -21.10 -6.53
C ASP A 381 1.23 -21.17 -5.43
N ILE A 382 2.38 -20.51 -5.64
CA ILE A 382 3.45 -20.36 -4.63
C ILE A 382 2.91 -19.68 -3.38
N LEU A 383 2.12 -18.62 -3.51
CA LEU A 383 1.53 -17.92 -2.37
C LEU A 383 0.54 -18.82 -1.62
N ASP A 384 -0.29 -19.57 -2.34
CA ASP A 384 -1.26 -20.48 -1.73
C ASP A 384 -0.57 -21.65 -1.02
N LEU A 385 0.53 -22.17 -1.55
CA LEU A 385 1.36 -23.18 -0.88
C LEU A 385 1.99 -22.63 0.41
N ILE A 386 2.52 -21.38 0.39
CA ILE A 386 3.07 -20.75 1.59
C ILE A 386 1.96 -20.54 2.65
N ARG A 387 0.76 -20.13 2.24
CA ARG A 387 -0.37 -19.89 3.15
C ARG A 387 -0.93 -21.16 3.75
N SER A 388 -1.10 -22.19 2.95
CA SER A 388 -1.64 -23.49 3.39
C SER A 388 -0.63 -24.31 4.19
N GLY A 389 0.67 -24.11 3.98
CA GLY A 389 1.71 -24.95 4.53
C GLY A 389 1.62 -26.40 4.04
N ALA A 390 1.11 -26.63 2.81
CA ALA A 390 1.00 -27.94 2.22
C ALA A 390 2.38 -28.58 2.01
N ASP A 391 2.45 -29.90 2.10
CA ASP A 391 3.65 -30.68 1.76
C ASP A 391 3.92 -30.61 0.26
N ILE A 392 5.15 -30.28 -0.12
CA ILE A 392 5.58 -30.11 -1.51
C ILE A 392 6.63 -31.13 -1.96
N SER A 393 6.88 -32.18 -1.16
CA SER A 393 7.94 -33.15 -1.42
C SER A 393 7.87 -33.77 -2.83
N SER A 394 6.65 -33.98 -3.35
CA SER A 394 6.41 -34.58 -4.66
C SER A 394 6.46 -33.60 -5.84
N MET A 395 6.40 -32.29 -5.63
CA MET A 395 6.27 -31.27 -6.69
C MET A 395 7.38 -30.20 -6.67
N CYS A 396 8.35 -30.34 -5.80
CA CYS A 396 9.34 -29.29 -5.53
C CYS A 396 10.12 -28.87 -6.80
N ASP A 397 10.44 -29.82 -7.67
CA ASP A 397 11.20 -29.56 -8.89
C ASP A 397 10.34 -28.87 -9.97
N GLU A 398 9.05 -29.16 -10.02
CA GLU A 398 8.10 -28.55 -10.97
C GLU A 398 7.83 -27.09 -10.64
N LEU A 399 7.75 -26.75 -9.35
CA LEU A 399 7.52 -25.37 -8.88
C LEU A 399 8.59 -24.38 -9.36
N MET A 400 9.84 -24.85 -9.58
CA MET A 400 10.93 -24.01 -10.09
C MET A 400 10.69 -23.53 -11.52
N PHE A 401 9.96 -24.29 -12.32
CA PHE A 401 9.71 -23.97 -13.73
C PHE A 401 8.37 -23.29 -13.95
N GLY A 402 7.57 -23.06 -12.89
CA GLY A 402 6.27 -22.40 -12.98
C GLY A 402 5.20 -23.25 -13.65
N ALA A 403 5.31 -24.57 -13.59
CA ALA A 403 4.27 -25.46 -14.08
C ALA A 403 2.97 -25.26 -13.28
N PRO A 404 1.79 -25.21 -13.93
CA PRO A 404 0.53 -25.16 -13.22
C PRO A 404 0.36 -26.44 -12.41
N MET A 405 -0.02 -26.30 -11.13
CA MET A 405 -0.45 -27.46 -10.35
C MET A 405 -1.62 -28.12 -11.08
N GLN A 406 -1.49 -29.40 -11.40
CA GLN A 406 -2.63 -30.17 -11.85
C GLN A 406 -3.64 -30.19 -10.71
N GLU A 407 -4.88 -29.78 -10.99
CA GLU A 407 -5.99 -29.94 -10.05
C GLU A 407 -5.99 -31.40 -9.56
N ALA A 408 -5.85 -31.58 -8.25
CA ALA A 408 -6.05 -32.88 -7.64
C ALA A 408 -7.50 -33.31 -7.93
N ALA A 409 -7.65 -34.38 -8.68
CA ALA A 409 -8.91 -34.97 -9.11
C ALA A 409 -9.76 -35.47 -7.93
#